data_1ee37702b9f3108e24c27c4a27cf5c14
#
_entry.id   1ee37702b9f3108e24c27c4a27cf5c14
#
_cell.length_a   1.000
_cell.length_b   1.000
_cell.length_c   1.000
_cell.angle_alpha   90.00
_cell.angle_beta   90.00
_cell.angle_gamma   90.00
#
_symmetry.space_group_name_H-M   'P 1'
#
loop_
_entity.id
_entity.type
_entity.pdbx_description
1 polymer ?
#
loop_
_entity_poly.entity_id
_entity_poly.type
_entity_poly.pdbx_seq_one_letter_code
_entity_poly.pdbx_strand_id
1 'polypeptide(L)'
;SPKKKNLDSHLIKGLNIDGVPKKLKNTVFPFNYGDFDSLQKLVKNQNIGVIKMEVCRNTEPNVTFLKKIRNLANKNKIVLIFDECTTGFREALGGLHKTINIIPDMAILGKALGNGYAITAVLGKREIMECASKSFISSTFWTERIGPTAALKTLKVMEECKSWEIITKIGTKIKKRWSEIFNFYNLDVSIRGIPGLSNFIFNGENHQNYKTLITQEMIKKNFLASNAVYPCINHSNSILDRYFDNLEKVVKIIKICENGADIRRYLKTDIF
;
A
#
# COMPACT_ATOMS: atom_id res chain seq x y z
N SER A 1 -23.73 6.37 4.41
CA SER A 1 -23.63 4.93 4.67
C SER A 1 -23.77 4.22 3.34
N PRO A 2 -22.80 3.42 2.89
CA PRO A 2 -23.00 2.63 1.69
C PRO A 2 -24.22 1.75 1.92
N LYS A 3 -25.13 1.73 0.95
CA LYS A 3 -26.31 0.90 1.02
C LYS A 3 -25.85 -0.55 1.12
N LYS A 4 -25.92 -1.14 2.31
CA LYS A 4 -25.40 -2.46 2.70
C LYS A 4 -25.89 -3.65 1.86
N LYS A 5 -26.61 -3.39 0.77
CA LYS A 5 -27.23 -4.39 -0.10
C LYS A 5 -26.60 -4.47 -1.49
N ASN A 6 -25.58 -3.66 -1.78
CA ASN A 6 -24.99 -3.59 -3.11
C ASN A 6 -23.76 -4.49 -3.18
N LEU A 7 -23.60 -5.21 -4.27
CA LEU A 7 -22.41 -6.01 -4.56
C LEU A 7 -21.14 -5.17 -4.74
N ASP A 8 -21.29 -3.88 -5.03
CA ASP A 8 -20.21 -2.92 -5.25
C ASP A 8 -19.65 -2.29 -3.98
N SER A 9 -20.22 -2.60 -2.80
CA SER A 9 -19.84 -1.97 -1.53
C SER A 9 -18.36 -2.17 -1.13
N HIS A 10 -17.67 -3.12 -1.73
CA HIS A 10 -16.24 -3.43 -1.55
C HIS A 10 -15.36 -2.92 -2.70
N LEU A 11 -15.95 -2.32 -3.73
CA LEU A 11 -15.21 -1.78 -4.87
C LEU A 11 -14.74 -0.35 -4.62
N ILE A 12 -13.72 0.07 -5.38
CA ILE A 12 -13.31 1.47 -5.43
C ILE A 12 -14.45 2.29 -6.00
N LYS A 13 -14.72 3.45 -5.41
CA LYS A 13 -15.80 4.35 -5.85
C LYS A 13 -15.66 4.65 -7.36
N GLY A 14 -16.75 4.44 -8.09
CA GLY A 14 -16.80 4.66 -9.54
C GLY A 14 -16.57 3.38 -10.37
N LEU A 15 -16.23 2.24 -9.75
CA LEU A 15 -16.19 0.97 -10.46
C LEU A 15 -17.57 0.32 -10.51
N ASN A 16 -17.88 -0.30 -11.65
CA ASN A 16 -19.11 -1.06 -11.87
C ASN A 16 -19.01 -2.47 -11.27
N ILE A 17 -20.17 -3.04 -10.96
CA ILE A 17 -20.30 -4.43 -10.48
C ILE A 17 -20.43 -5.45 -11.63
N ASP A 18 -20.24 -5.01 -12.86
CA ASP A 18 -20.39 -5.87 -14.03
C ASP A 18 -19.47 -7.09 -13.94
N GLY A 19 -20.02 -8.27 -14.18
CA GLY A 19 -19.30 -9.53 -14.04
C GLY A 19 -19.27 -10.12 -12.62
N VAL A 20 -19.74 -9.42 -11.60
CA VAL A 20 -19.83 -9.95 -10.24
C VAL A 20 -21.08 -10.82 -10.09
N PRO A 21 -20.96 -12.11 -9.72
CA PRO A 21 -22.12 -12.99 -9.55
C PRO A 21 -23.09 -12.47 -8.49
N LYS A 22 -24.37 -12.35 -8.83
CA LYS A 22 -25.41 -11.83 -7.91
C LYS A 22 -25.54 -12.66 -6.61
N LYS A 23 -25.15 -13.93 -6.64
CA LYS A 23 -25.16 -14.83 -5.46
C LYS A 23 -24.15 -14.39 -4.37
N LEU A 24 -23.14 -13.58 -4.72
CA LEU A 24 -22.17 -13.04 -3.76
C LEU A 24 -22.71 -11.85 -2.94
N LYS A 25 -23.94 -11.42 -3.22
CA LYS A 25 -24.58 -10.37 -2.44
C LYS A 25 -24.64 -10.75 -0.95
N ASN A 26 -24.28 -9.80 -0.09
CA ASN A 26 -24.23 -9.95 1.36
C ASN A 26 -23.20 -10.98 1.89
N THR A 27 -22.20 -11.34 1.11
CA THR A 27 -21.09 -12.18 1.55
C THR A 27 -19.85 -11.38 1.96
N VAL A 28 -19.77 -10.11 1.57
CA VAL A 28 -18.67 -9.19 1.88
C VAL A 28 -19.22 -7.90 2.49
N PHE A 29 -18.63 -7.50 3.62
CA PHE A 29 -19.02 -6.31 4.38
C PHE A 29 -17.78 -5.41 4.55
N PRO A 30 -17.68 -4.29 3.81
CA PRO A 30 -16.55 -3.39 3.94
C PRO A 30 -16.61 -2.61 5.25
N PHE A 31 -15.43 -2.31 5.80
CA PHE A 31 -15.27 -1.40 6.93
C PHE A 31 -14.09 -0.45 6.66
N ASN A 32 -14.08 0.70 7.31
CA ASN A 32 -13.01 1.68 7.17
C ASN A 32 -11.88 1.38 8.16
N TYR A 33 -10.64 1.54 7.69
CA TYR A 33 -9.48 1.46 8.56
C TYR A 33 -9.56 2.53 9.65
N GLY A 34 -9.36 2.14 10.91
CA GLY A 34 -9.50 3.01 12.07
C GLY A 34 -10.88 3.03 12.70
N ASP A 35 -11.93 2.61 12.01
CA ASP A 35 -13.31 2.57 12.51
C ASP A 35 -13.64 1.22 13.18
N PHE A 36 -13.16 1.06 14.42
CA PHE A 36 -13.38 -0.17 15.19
C PHE A 36 -14.85 -0.39 15.55
N ASP A 37 -15.58 0.66 15.84
CA ASP A 37 -16.98 0.57 16.29
C ASP A 37 -17.90 0.03 15.19
N SER A 38 -17.69 0.47 13.95
CA SER A 38 -18.41 -0.08 12.79
C SER A 38 -18.07 -1.55 12.57
N LEU A 39 -16.79 -1.94 12.69
CA LEU A 39 -16.39 -3.34 12.57
C LEU A 39 -17.02 -4.20 13.68
N GLN A 40 -17.00 -3.73 14.92
CA GLN A 40 -17.61 -4.44 16.05
C GLN A 40 -19.12 -4.64 15.86
N LYS A 41 -19.82 -3.63 15.34
CA LYS A 41 -21.25 -3.74 14.97
C LYS A 41 -21.48 -4.77 13.86
N LEU A 42 -20.61 -4.83 12.85
CA LEU A 42 -20.69 -5.84 11.81
C LEU A 42 -20.53 -7.25 12.39
N VAL A 43 -19.52 -7.47 13.22
CA VAL A 43 -19.28 -8.78 13.87
C VAL A 43 -20.44 -9.20 14.76
N LYS A 44 -21.09 -8.25 15.47
CA LYS A 44 -22.25 -8.52 16.31
C LYS A 44 -23.50 -8.88 15.51
N ASN A 45 -23.72 -8.24 14.36
CA ASN A 45 -24.98 -8.30 13.62
C ASN A 45 -24.95 -9.25 12.41
N GLN A 46 -23.78 -9.78 12.05
CA GLN A 46 -23.56 -10.64 10.88
C GLN A 46 -22.76 -11.86 11.31
N ASN A 47 -22.94 -12.96 10.61
CA ASN A 47 -22.13 -14.17 10.78
C ASN A 47 -20.79 -13.98 10.04
N ILE A 48 -19.80 -13.37 10.69
CA ILE A 48 -18.49 -13.08 10.12
C ILE A 48 -17.53 -14.21 10.47
N GLY A 49 -17.02 -14.91 9.46
CA GLY A 49 -15.99 -15.95 9.63
C GLY A 49 -14.57 -15.46 9.39
N VAL A 50 -14.40 -14.38 8.61
CA VAL A 50 -13.10 -13.86 8.21
C VAL A 50 -13.07 -12.34 8.27
N ILE A 51 -11.98 -11.78 8.80
CA ILE A 51 -11.62 -10.37 8.66
C ILE A 51 -10.34 -10.32 7.82
N LYS A 52 -10.41 -9.73 6.60
CA LYS A 52 -9.25 -9.49 5.75
C LYS A 52 -8.98 -8.00 5.66
N MET A 53 -7.72 -7.59 5.89
CA MET A 53 -7.32 -6.18 5.81
C MET A 53 -5.83 -6.03 5.53
N GLU A 54 -5.42 -4.87 5.02
CA GLU A 54 -4.02 -4.46 5.03
C GLU A 54 -3.62 -3.98 6.43
N VAL A 55 -2.37 -4.20 6.84
CA VAL A 55 -1.83 -3.70 8.14
C VAL A 55 -1.80 -2.18 8.14
N CYS A 56 -1.40 -1.59 7.03
CA CYS A 56 -1.53 -0.18 6.70
C CYS A 56 -1.42 -0.02 5.18
N ARG A 57 -1.77 1.15 4.66
CA ARG A 57 -1.56 1.45 3.24
C ARG A 57 -0.98 2.84 3.02
N ASN A 58 -1.76 3.87 3.24
CA ASN A 58 -1.35 5.27 3.03
C ASN A 58 -1.09 6.01 4.36
N THR A 59 -1.01 5.29 5.46
CA THR A 59 -0.79 5.81 6.81
C THR A 59 0.18 4.91 7.54
N GLU A 60 0.72 5.38 8.66
CA GLU A 60 1.42 4.51 9.60
C GLU A 60 0.44 3.49 10.22
N PRO A 61 0.94 2.31 10.66
CA PRO A 61 0.10 1.31 11.31
C PRO A 61 -0.53 1.85 12.60
N ASN A 62 -1.85 1.79 12.71
CA ASN A 62 -2.53 2.09 13.95
C ASN A 62 -2.51 0.86 14.87
N VAL A 63 -1.48 0.76 15.71
CA VAL A 63 -1.22 -0.40 16.57
C VAL A 63 -2.38 -0.67 17.53
N THR A 64 -2.97 0.38 18.10
CA THR A 64 -4.11 0.25 19.02
C THR A 64 -5.34 -0.35 18.32
N PHE A 65 -5.64 0.13 17.12
CA PHE A 65 -6.72 -0.40 16.30
C PHE A 65 -6.48 -1.86 15.91
N LEU A 66 -5.29 -2.19 15.45
CA LEU A 66 -4.92 -3.55 15.06
C LEU A 66 -4.96 -4.54 16.24
N LYS A 67 -4.54 -4.12 17.44
CA LYS A 67 -4.68 -4.92 18.68
C LYS A 67 -6.16 -5.18 19.01
N LYS A 68 -7.02 -4.17 18.90
CA LYS A 68 -8.47 -4.33 19.11
C LYS A 68 -9.06 -5.34 18.13
N ILE A 69 -8.66 -5.29 16.85
CA ILE A 69 -9.12 -6.24 15.83
C ILE A 69 -8.64 -7.66 16.15
N ARG A 70 -7.36 -7.86 16.52
CA ARG A 70 -6.86 -9.18 16.90
C ARG A 70 -7.65 -9.77 18.07
N ASN A 71 -7.93 -8.96 19.08
CA ASN A 71 -8.72 -9.37 20.23
C ASN A 71 -10.18 -9.70 19.86
N LEU A 72 -10.80 -8.89 19.01
CA LEU A 72 -12.15 -9.14 18.50
C LEU A 72 -12.21 -10.47 17.73
N ALA A 73 -11.23 -10.71 16.85
CA ALA A 73 -11.14 -11.94 16.08
C ALA A 73 -10.95 -13.17 16.97
N ASN A 74 -10.06 -13.09 17.97
CA ASN A 74 -9.85 -14.17 18.93
C ASN A 74 -11.13 -14.50 19.71
N LYS A 75 -11.81 -13.46 20.25
CA LYS A 75 -13.04 -13.63 21.05
C LYS A 75 -14.16 -14.31 20.27
N ASN A 76 -14.26 -14.02 18.98
CA ASN A 76 -15.35 -14.51 18.13
C ASN A 76 -14.93 -15.67 17.22
N LYS A 77 -13.73 -16.24 17.38
CA LYS A 77 -13.18 -17.33 16.55
C LYS A 77 -13.19 -17.00 15.05
N ILE A 78 -12.89 -15.73 14.73
CA ILE A 78 -12.82 -15.20 13.36
C ILE A 78 -11.38 -15.33 12.87
N VAL A 79 -11.19 -15.80 11.64
CA VAL A 79 -9.87 -15.85 10.99
C VAL A 79 -9.46 -14.43 10.61
N LEU A 80 -8.32 -13.97 11.14
CA LEU A 80 -7.73 -12.68 10.78
C LEU A 80 -6.67 -12.86 9.70
N ILE A 81 -6.88 -12.25 8.56
CA ILE A 81 -5.96 -12.26 7.42
C ILE A 81 -5.35 -10.87 7.24
N PHE A 82 -4.03 -10.77 7.28
CA PHE A 82 -3.33 -9.56 6.88
C PHE A 82 -2.86 -9.68 5.43
N ASP A 83 -3.34 -8.77 4.57
CA ASP A 83 -2.85 -8.61 3.22
C ASP A 83 -1.59 -7.75 3.25
N GLU A 84 -0.47 -8.41 3.14
CA GLU A 84 0.85 -7.78 3.15
C GLU A 84 1.53 -7.82 1.78
N CYS A 85 0.75 -7.97 0.72
CA CYS A 85 1.29 -7.91 -0.63
C CYS A 85 2.06 -6.62 -0.91
N THR A 86 1.66 -5.50 -0.30
CA THR A 86 2.31 -4.20 -0.48
C THR A 86 3.32 -3.89 0.61
N THR A 87 3.00 -4.19 1.86
CA THR A 87 3.82 -3.87 3.04
C THR A 87 4.91 -4.90 3.33
N GLY A 88 4.74 -6.14 2.90
CA GLY A 88 5.70 -7.21 3.11
C GLY A 88 7.09 -6.86 2.57
N PHE A 89 8.12 -7.22 3.33
CA PHE A 89 9.54 -7.03 3.01
C PHE A 89 10.01 -5.57 2.92
N ARG A 90 9.20 -4.60 3.38
CA ARG A 90 9.56 -3.17 3.36
C ARG A 90 10.32 -2.72 4.61
N GLU A 91 9.90 -3.15 5.79
CA GLU A 91 10.48 -2.75 7.07
C GLU A 91 10.85 -3.93 7.98
N ALA A 92 10.66 -5.15 7.48
CA ALA A 92 11.11 -6.39 8.12
C ALA A 92 11.30 -7.47 7.07
N LEU A 93 12.08 -8.48 7.37
CA LEU A 93 12.09 -9.73 6.59
C LEU A 93 10.79 -10.50 6.89
N GLY A 94 9.82 -10.39 5.98
CA GLY A 94 8.46 -10.88 6.12
C GLY A 94 7.42 -9.76 6.18
N GLY A 95 6.33 -9.98 6.91
CA GLY A 95 5.25 -9.01 7.03
C GLY A 95 5.55 -7.88 8.02
N LEU A 96 4.96 -6.71 7.76
CA LEU A 96 5.03 -5.54 8.64
C LEU A 96 4.44 -5.84 10.04
N HIS A 97 3.45 -6.74 10.13
CA HIS A 97 2.87 -7.17 11.40
C HIS A 97 3.91 -7.66 12.43
N LYS A 98 5.06 -8.14 11.97
CA LYS A 98 6.16 -8.56 12.86
C LYS A 98 6.75 -7.40 13.64
N THR A 99 6.86 -6.21 13.04
CA THR A 99 7.43 -5.03 13.72
C THR A 99 6.55 -4.50 14.84
N ILE A 100 5.24 -4.76 14.78
CA ILE A 100 4.25 -4.34 15.78
C ILE A 100 3.78 -5.48 16.70
N ASN A 101 4.33 -6.69 16.49
CA ASN A 101 4.03 -7.90 17.27
C ASN A 101 2.53 -8.23 17.35
N ILE A 102 1.83 -8.15 16.21
CA ILE A 102 0.41 -8.54 16.08
C ILE A 102 0.31 -9.63 15.03
N ILE A 103 0.23 -10.88 15.48
CA ILE A 103 0.26 -12.04 14.58
C ILE A 103 -1.14 -12.34 14.03
N PRO A 104 -1.35 -12.33 12.72
CA PRO A 104 -2.59 -12.76 12.08
C PRO A 104 -2.69 -14.30 12.10
N ASP A 105 -3.85 -14.80 11.72
CA ASP A 105 -4.04 -16.23 11.48
C ASP A 105 -3.50 -16.63 10.11
N MET A 106 -3.56 -15.70 9.13
CA MET A 106 -2.96 -15.85 7.81
C MET A 106 -2.33 -14.52 7.36
N ALA A 107 -1.26 -14.60 6.58
CA ALA A 107 -0.64 -13.46 5.90
C ALA A 107 -0.49 -13.76 4.40
N ILE A 108 -0.77 -12.76 3.58
CA ILE A 108 -0.62 -12.82 2.12
C ILE A 108 0.58 -11.96 1.74
N LEU A 109 1.56 -12.55 1.07
CA LEU A 109 2.80 -11.89 0.63
C LEU A 109 2.90 -11.92 -0.90
N GLY A 110 3.52 -10.91 -1.49
CA GLY A 110 3.68 -10.82 -2.94
C GLY A 110 4.62 -9.67 -3.31
N LYS A 111 4.48 -9.12 -4.51
CA LYS A 111 5.26 -7.97 -5.02
C LYS A 111 6.76 -8.11 -4.77
N ALA A 112 7.27 -7.55 -3.66
CA ALA A 112 8.67 -7.59 -3.30
C ALA A 112 9.22 -9.02 -3.12
N LEU A 113 8.36 -10.00 -2.80
CA LEU A 113 8.76 -11.42 -2.70
C LEU A 113 9.39 -11.93 -3.99
N GLY A 114 8.75 -11.64 -5.12
CA GLY A 114 9.26 -12.06 -6.44
C GLY A 114 10.24 -11.07 -7.07
N ASN A 115 10.27 -9.82 -6.57
CA ASN A 115 11.14 -8.75 -7.05
C ASN A 115 11.14 -8.60 -8.60
N GLY A 116 9.95 -8.58 -9.19
CA GLY A 116 9.72 -8.50 -10.64
C GLY A 116 9.21 -9.79 -11.26
N TYR A 117 9.34 -10.92 -10.58
CA TYR A 117 8.76 -12.20 -11.03
C TYR A 117 7.38 -12.43 -10.38
N ALA A 118 6.47 -13.04 -11.14
CA ALA A 118 5.10 -13.28 -10.70
C ALA A 118 5.03 -14.43 -9.70
N ILE A 119 5.05 -14.11 -8.41
CA ILE A 119 4.85 -15.07 -7.33
C ILE A 119 4.16 -14.39 -6.15
N THR A 120 3.28 -15.12 -5.50
CA THR A 120 2.66 -14.78 -4.22
C THR A 120 2.77 -15.96 -3.27
N ALA A 121 2.67 -15.69 -1.97
CA ALA A 121 2.63 -16.71 -0.95
C ALA A 121 1.51 -16.43 0.05
N VAL A 122 0.83 -17.47 0.48
CA VAL A 122 -0.13 -17.43 1.58
C VAL A 122 0.44 -18.30 2.70
N LEU A 123 0.66 -17.68 3.85
CA LEU A 123 1.17 -18.34 5.06
C LEU A 123 0.10 -18.27 6.14
N GLY A 124 0.00 -19.28 6.98
CA GLY A 124 -0.98 -19.28 8.06
C GLY A 124 -0.78 -20.41 9.06
N LYS A 125 -1.60 -20.37 10.10
CA LYS A 125 -1.64 -21.43 11.10
C LYS A 125 -2.01 -22.75 10.46
N ARG A 126 -1.40 -23.84 10.96
CA ARG A 126 -1.60 -25.19 10.41
C ARG A 126 -3.08 -25.57 10.30
N GLU A 127 -3.83 -25.38 11.38
CA GLU A 127 -5.25 -25.76 11.44
C GLU A 127 -6.13 -25.04 10.40
N ILE A 128 -5.71 -23.87 9.94
CA ILE A 128 -6.40 -23.10 8.89
C ILE A 128 -5.91 -23.55 7.51
N MET A 129 -4.59 -23.67 7.36
CA MET A 129 -3.99 -24.02 6.06
C MET A 129 -4.29 -25.45 5.63
N GLU A 130 -4.50 -26.37 6.55
CA GLU A 130 -4.91 -27.75 6.23
C GLU A 130 -6.26 -27.84 5.50
N CYS A 131 -7.11 -26.82 5.63
CA CYS A 131 -8.33 -26.74 4.83
C CYS A 131 -8.07 -26.63 3.33
N ALA A 132 -6.92 -26.07 2.93
CA ALA A 132 -6.54 -25.95 1.52
C ALA A 132 -6.32 -27.31 0.86
N SER A 133 -5.82 -28.31 1.60
CA SER A 133 -5.59 -29.67 1.08
C SER A 133 -6.90 -30.41 0.74
N LYS A 134 -8.02 -29.95 1.31
CA LYS A 134 -9.36 -30.48 1.04
C LYS A 134 -10.10 -29.72 -0.07
N SER A 135 -9.46 -28.68 -0.61
CA SER A 135 -10.01 -27.83 -1.66
C SER A 135 -9.33 -28.13 -3.00
N PHE A 136 -10.07 -28.00 -4.10
CA PHE A 136 -9.48 -28.13 -5.42
C PHE A 136 -8.76 -26.82 -5.77
N ILE A 137 -7.49 -26.73 -5.36
CA ILE A 137 -6.59 -25.62 -5.73
C ILE A 137 -5.61 -26.16 -6.76
N SER A 138 -5.78 -25.77 -8.01
CA SER A 138 -4.94 -26.21 -9.12
C SER A 138 -4.61 -25.09 -10.07
N SER A 139 -3.47 -25.20 -10.74
CA SER A 139 -2.98 -24.25 -11.75
C SER A 139 -1.97 -24.92 -12.66
N THR A 140 -1.91 -24.49 -13.92
CA THR A 140 -0.87 -24.91 -14.87
C THR A 140 0.53 -24.60 -14.33
N PHE A 141 0.69 -23.50 -13.57
CA PHE A 141 1.95 -23.07 -12.99
C PHE A 141 2.29 -23.67 -11.63
N TRP A 142 1.55 -24.69 -11.18
CA TRP A 142 1.74 -25.31 -9.87
C TRP A 142 3.16 -25.86 -9.66
N THR A 143 3.77 -26.38 -10.73
CA THR A 143 5.13 -26.94 -10.71
C THR A 143 6.17 -26.03 -11.40
N GLU A 144 5.80 -24.80 -11.72
CA GLU A 144 6.68 -23.81 -12.28
C GLU A 144 7.81 -23.48 -11.29
N ARG A 145 9.04 -23.24 -11.76
CA ARG A 145 10.21 -23.04 -10.91
C ARG A 145 10.77 -21.63 -10.93
N ILE A 146 10.40 -20.81 -11.91
CA ILE A 146 10.97 -19.45 -12.08
C ILE A 146 10.60 -18.57 -10.88
N GLY A 147 9.32 -18.47 -10.56
CA GLY A 147 8.82 -17.68 -9.43
C GLY A 147 9.42 -18.10 -8.09
N PRO A 148 9.35 -19.39 -7.71
CA PRO A 148 9.97 -19.87 -6.47
C PRO A 148 11.49 -19.66 -6.41
N THR A 149 12.23 -19.87 -7.51
CA THR A 149 13.67 -19.63 -7.56
C THR A 149 13.99 -18.15 -7.37
N ALA A 150 13.25 -17.26 -8.02
CA ALA A 150 13.38 -15.81 -7.87
C ALA A 150 13.09 -15.39 -6.43
N ALA A 151 12.02 -15.92 -5.82
CA ALA A 151 11.65 -15.61 -4.43
C ALA A 151 12.74 -16.06 -3.45
N LEU A 152 13.27 -17.28 -3.58
CA LEU A 152 14.33 -17.79 -2.73
C LEU A 152 15.60 -16.93 -2.84
N LYS A 153 16.01 -16.56 -4.07
CA LYS A 153 17.15 -15.68 -4.26
C LYS A 153 16.91 -14.29 -3.69
N THR A 154 15.71 -13.75 -3.88
CA THR A 154 15.32 -12.43 -3.33
C THR A 154 15.40 -12.44 -1.82
N LEU A 155 14.82 -13.43 -1.15
CA LEU A 155 14.84 -13.57 0.32
C LEU A 155 16.28 -13.66 0.84
N LYS A 156 17.13 -14.47 0.19
CA LYS A 156 18.54 -14.60 0.53
C LYS A 156 19.27 -13.25 0.45
N VAL A 157 19.12 -12.51 -0.65
CA VAL A 157 19.75 -11.19 -0.82
C VAL A 157 19.19 -10.18 0.20
N MET A 158 17.89 -10.19 0.45
CA MET A 158 17.27 -9.32 1.46
C MET A 158 17.90 -9.56 2.84
N GLU A 159 18.10 -10.81 3.22
CA GLU A 159 18.69 -11.19 4.51
C GLU A 159 20.17 -10.79 4.58
N GLU A 160 20.96 -11.11 3.55
CA GLU A 160 22.39 -10.78 3.46
C GLU A 160 22.68 -9.29 3.58
N CYS A 161 21.88 -8.43 2.89
CA CYS A 161 22.09 -6.98 2.90
C CYS A 161 21.18 -6.23 3.88
N LYS A 162 20.31 -6.91 4.61
CA LYS A 162 19.29 -6.30 5.49
C LYS A 162 18.51 -5.19 4.77
N SER A 163 17.99 -5.51 3.59
CA SER A 163 17.40 -4.54 2.66
C SER A 163 16.32 -3.66 3.31
N TRP A 164 15.56 -4.18 4.26
CA TRP A 164 14.53 -3.42 4.99
C TRP A 164 15.09 -2.25 5.79
N GLU A 165 16.30 -2.40 6.38
CA GLU A 165 16.97 -1.31 7.12
C GLU A 165 17.41 -0.21 6.14
N ILE A 166 17.99 -0.59 4.99
CA ILE A 166 18.41 0.33 3.94
C ILE A 166 17.20 1.08 3.37
N ILE A 167 16.12 0.36 3.02
CA ILE A 167 14.88 0.92 2.46
C ILE A 167 14.24 1.90 3.44
N THR A 168 14.16 1.53 4.73
CA THR A 168 13.61 2.39 5.78
C THR A 168 14.42 3.68 5.92
N LYS A 169 15.75 3.58 5.94
CA LYS A 169 16.65 4.75 5.99
C LYS A 169 16.46 5.68 4.78
N ILE A 170 16.42 5.12 3.59
CA ILE A 170 16.19 5.88 2.34
C ILE A 170 14.82 6.55 2.36
N GLY A 171 13.76 5.83 2.71
CA GLY A 171 12.40 6.36 2.77
C GLY A 171 12.24 7.47 3.80
N THR A 172 12.88 7.33 4.97
CA THR A 172 12.92 8.38 5.99
C THR A 172 13.60 9.65 5.47
N LYS A 173 14.75 9.50 4.75
CA LYS A 173 15.44 10.63 4.10
C LYS A 173 14.52 11.30 3.07
N ILE A 174 13.78 10.52 2.28
CA ILE A 174 12.85 11.03 1.26
C ILE A 174 11.72 11.82 1.93
N LYS A 175 11.04 11.25 2.93
CA LYS A 175 9.95 11.94 3.66
C LYS A 175 10.42 13.25 4.27
N LYS A 176 11.61 13.25 4.90
CA LYS A 176 12.22 14.44 5.49
C LYS A 176 12.48 15.53 4.41
N ARG A 177 13.09 15.15 3.30
CA ARG A 177 13.44 16.09 2.24
C ARG A 177 12.21 16.67 1.55
N TRP A 178 11.16 15.87 1.35
CA TRP A 178 9.86 16.36 0.88
C TRP A 178 9.29 17.40 1.84
N SER A 179 9.31 17.13 3.15
CA SER A 179 8.82 18.07 4.16
C SER A 179 9.59 19.40 4.09
N GLU A 180 10.92 19.35 3.99
CA GLU A 180 11.76 20.54 3.88
C GLU A 180 11.39 21.36 2.63
N ILE A 181 11.27 20.73 1.46
CA ILE A 181 10.93 21.40 0.20
C ILE A 181 9.52 22.02 0.28
N PHE A 182 8.51 21.27 0.67
CA PHE A 182 7.13 21.77 0.68
C PHE A 182 6.93 22.87 1.73
N ASN A 183 7.57 22.75 2.89
CA ASN A 183 7.53 23.80 3.92
C ASN A 183 8.24 25.09 3.44
N PHE A 184 9.40 24.98 2.77
CA PHE A 184 10.14 26.12 2.24
C PHE A 184 9.30 26.95 1.26
N TYR A 185 8.50 26.25 0.41
CA TYR A 185 7.60 26.93 -0.53
C TYR A 185 6.22 27.23 0.06
N ASN A 186 6.01 26.98 1.37
CA ASN A 186 4.72 27.17 2.05
C ASN A 186 3.56 26.56 1.25
N LEU A 187 3.68 25.24 0.96
CA LEU A 187 2.67 24.44 0.28
C LEU A 187 1.98 23.52 1.29
N ASP A 188 0.67 23.46 1.22
CA ASP A 188 -0.14 22.56 2.07
C ASP A 188 -0.10 21.14 1.51
N VAL A 189 0.82 20.31 2.06
CA VAL A 189 1.08 18.94 1.62
C VAL A 189 1.10 17.99 2.81
N SER A 190 0.35 16.90 2.70
CA SER A 190 0.37 15.80 3.67
C SER A 190 1.33 14.72 3.21
N ILE A 191 2.40 14.44 3.98
CA ILE A 191 3.32 13.33 3.74
C ILE A 191 2.84 12.12 4.53
N ARG A 192 2.67 10.98 3.88
CA ARG A 192 1.98 9.80 4.41
C ARG A 192 2.76 8.51 4.14
N GLY A 193 2.26 7.42 4.73
CA GLY A 193 2.79 6.07 4.54
C GLY A 193 4.04 5.79 5.37
N ILE A 194 4.37 4.52 5.50
CA ILE A 194 5.62 4.07 6.12
C ILE A 194 6.82 4.45 5.23
N PRO A 195 8.05 4.54 5.77
CA PRO A 195 9.24 4.87 4.98
C PRO A 195 9.39 4.05 3.71
N GLY A 196 9.16 2.72 3.77
CA GLY A 196 9.24 1.84 2.62
C GLY A 196 8.13 2.03 1.55
N LEU A 197 7.11 2.87 1.82
CA LEU A 197 5.97 3.16 0.95
C LEU A 197 5.54 4.63 1.09
N SER A 198 6.50 5.53 0.94
CA SER A 198 6.29 6.97 1.13
C SER A 198 5.44 7.58 0.03
N ASN A 199 4.50 8.42 0.40
CA ASN A 199 3.72 9.23 -0.54
C ASN A 199 3.39 10.61 0.05
N PHE A 200 3.02 11.54 -0.82
CA PHE A 200 2.52 12.84 -0.43
C PHE A 200 1.27 13.22 -1.22
N ILE A 201 0.43 14.07 -0.65
CA ILE A 201 -0.79 14.57 -1.29
C ILE A 201 -0.88 16.07 -1.01
N PHE A 202 -1.08 16.87 -2.05
CA PHE A 202 -1.46 18.26 -1.90
C PHE A 202 -2.89 18.33 -1.35
N ASN A 203 -3.08 19.13 -0.31
CA ASN A 203 -4.41 19.38 0.25
C ASN A 203 -5.05 20.52 -0.57
N GLY A 204 -6.20 20.27 -1.17
CA GLY A 204 -6.89 21.26 -2.00
C GLY A 204 -7.42 20.70 -3.31
N GLU A 205 -8.09 21.55 -4.09
CA GLU A 205 -8.80 21.13 -5.32
C GLU A 205 -7.86 20.74 -6.46
N ASN A 206 -6.67 21.35 -6.51
CA ASN A 206 -5.70 21.12 -7.58
C ASN A 206 -4.80 19.90 -7.41
N HIS A 207 -5.05 19.05 -6.41
CA HIS A 207 -4.16 17.93 -6.06
C HIS A 207 -3.86 16.99 -7.25
N GLN A 208 -4.82 16.70 -8.10
CA GLN A 208 -4.61 15.86 -9.30
C GLN A 208 -3.82 16.59 -10.38
N ASN A 209 -4.08 17.89 -10.59
CA ASN A 209 -3.32 18.73 -11.49
C ASN A 209 -1.83 18.74 -11.13
N TYR A 210 -1.50 18.95 -9.85
CA TYR A 210 -0.13 18.95 -9.36
C TYR A 210 0.54 17.59 -9.48
N LYS A 211 -0.18 16.51 -9.19
CA LYS A 211 0.31 15.15 -9.42
C LYS A 211 0.66 14.93 -10.89
N THR A 212 -0.21 15.35 -11.80
CA THR A 212 0.00 15.25 -13.26
C THR A 212 1.21 16.07 -13.69
N LEU A 213 1.33 17.32 -13.22
CA LEU A 213 2.46 18.18 -13.52
C LEU A 213 3.80 17.59 -13.04
N ILE A 214 3.85 17.07 -11.81
CA ILE A 214 5.05 16.41 -11.28
C ILE A 214 5.43 15.23 -12.18
N THR A 215 4.50 14.35 -12.51
CA THR A 215 4.77 13.19 -13.36
C THR A 215 5.29 13.62 -14.73
N GLN A 216 4.64 14.60 -15.35
CA GLN A 216 4.99 15.16 -16.66
C GLN A 216 6.42 15.74 -16.66
N GLU A 217 6.76 16.57 -15.69
CA GLU A 217 8.05 17.25 -15.67
C GLU A 217 9.20 16.33 -15.24
N MET A 218 8.92 15.39 -14.33
CA MET A 218 9.93 14.43 -13.88
C MET A 218 10.29 13.41 -14.97
N ILE A 219 9.34 12.97 -15.79
CA ILE A 219 9.61 12.10 -16.96
C ILE A 219 10.59 12.78 -17.94
N LYS A 220 10.47 14.07 -18.18
CA LYS A 220 11.41 14.82 -19.03
C LYS A 220 12.85 14.83 -18.50
N LYS A 221 13.02 14.49 -17.22
CA LYS A 221 14.32 14.39 -16.53
C LYS A 221 14.76 12.94 -16.30
N ASN A 222 14.12 12.00 -16.98
CA ASN A 222 14.35 10.54 -16.87
C ASN A 222 14.03 9.98 -15.48
N PHE A 223 13.07 10.58 -14.77
CA PHE A 223 12.51 10.04 -13.55
C PHE A 223 11.08 9.58 -13.79
N LEU A 224 10.84 8.29 -13.66
CA LEU A 224 9.50 7.70 -13.63
C LEU A 224 8.93 7.93 -12.22
N ALA A 225 8.57 9.18 -11.92
CA ALA A 225 8.18 9.64 -10.60
C ALA A 225 6.82 10.32 -10.62
N SER A 226 6.10 10.20 -9.53
CA SER A 226 4.83 10.87 -9.24
C SER A 226 4.84 11.32 -7.77
N ASN A 227 3.70 11.22 -7.11
CA ASN A 227 3.55 11.58 -5.69
C ASN A 227 3.85 10.43 -4.71
N ALA A 228 4.44 9.35 -5.17
CA ALA A 228 4.84 8.21 -4.33
C ALA A 228 6.23 7.70 -4.74
N VAL A 229 6.99 7.25 -3.75
CA VAL A 229 8.27 6.57 -3.95
C VAL A 229 8.29 5.29 -3.13
N TYR A 230 8.58 4.19 -3.81
CA TYR A 230 8.84 2.90 -3.18
C TYR A 230 10.36 2.67 -3.20
N PRO A 231 11.06 2.99 -2.11
CA PRO A 231 12.51 2.92 -2.07
C PRO A 231 13.02 1.51 -2.34
N CYS A 232 14.17 1.42 -2.99
CA CYS A 232 14.93 0.18 -3.13
C CYS A 232 16.41 0.43 -2.81
N ILE A 233 17.18 -0.63 -2.65
CA ILE A 233 18.60 -0.55 -2.27
C ILE A 233 19.47 0.20 -3.28
N ASN A 234 19.00 0.34 -4.52
CA ASN A 234 19.72 1.05 -5.59
C ASN A 234 19.45 2.57 -5.62
N HIS A 235 18.58 3.09 -4.77
CA HIS A 235 18.38 4.54 -4.64
C HIS A 235 19.56 5.18 -3.91
N SER A 236 20.67 5.36 -4.64
CA SER A 236 21.89 6.01 -4.12
C SER A 236 21.62 7.48 -3.77
N ASN A 237 22.51 8.08 -2.95
CA ASN A 237 22.42 9.49 -2.63
C ASN A 237 22.44 10.38 -3.90
N SER A 238 23.30 10.07 -4.86
CA SER A 238 23.38 10.81 -6.13
C SER A 238 22.06 10.77 -6.92
N ILE A 239 21.35 9.64 -6.93
CA ILE A 239 20.04 9.54 -7.58
C ILE A 239 19.02 10.38 -6.83
N LEU A 240 19.01 10.32 -5.50
CA LEU A 240 18.10 11.09 -4.66
C LEU A 240 18.34 12.58 -4.79
N ASP A 241 19.58 13.03 -4.79
CA ASP A 241 19.92 14.46 -4.91
C ASP A 241 19.42 15.00 -6.26
N ARG A 242 19.69 14.30 -7.37
CA ARG A 242 19.14 14.67 -8.70
C ARG A 242 17.60 14.65 -8.74
N TYR A 243 16.97 13.68 -8.04
CA TYR A 243 15.52 13.63 -7.94
C TYR A 243 14.97 14.88 -7.24
N PHE A 244 15.54 15.26 -6.09
CA PHE A 244 15.08 16.41 -5.33
C PHE A 244 15.34 17.72 -6.06
N ASP A 245 16.49 17.89 -6.70
CA ASP A 245 16.80 19.07 -7.51
C ASP A 245 15.78 19.30 -8.64
N ASN A 246 15.35 18.21 -9.28
CA ASN A 246 14.35 18.31 -10.33
C ASN A 246 12.92 18.48 -9.76
N LEU A 247 12.57 17.79 -8.68
CA LEU A 247 11.30 17.96 -8.01
C LEU A 247 11.12 19.41 -7.52
N GLU A 248 12.15 20.00 -6.95
CA GLU A 248 12.09 21.39 -6.47
C GLU A 248 11.79 22.39 -7.58
N LYS A 249 12.31 22.17 -8.81
CA LYS A 249 11.97 23.00 -9.98
C LYS A 249 10.48 22.92 -10.31
N VAL A 250 9.87 21.74 -10.18
CA VAL A 250 8.43 21.57 -10.41
C VAL A 250 7.63 22.20 -9.27
N VAL A 251 8.09 22.06 -8.03
CA VAL A 251 7.46 22.68 -6.85
C VAL A 251 7.43 24.19 -6.97
N LYS A 252 8.46 24.83 -7.55
CA LYS A 252 8.45 26.28 -7.86
C LYS A 252 7.30 26.66 -8.80
N ILE A 253 7.04 25.86 -9.83
CA ILE A 253 5.90 26.07 -10.76
C ILE A 253 4.58 25.92 -10.01
N ILE A 254 4.46 24.89 -9.18
CA ILE A 254 3.26 24.68 -8.34
C ILE A 254 3.02 25.90 -7.45
N LYS A 255 4.07 26.45 -6.83
CA LYS A 255 3.94 27.66 -6.01
C LYS A 255 3.45 28.87 -6.81
N ILE A 256 3.88 29.03 -8.04
CA ILE A 256 3.38 30.08 -8.94
C ILE A 256 1.88 29.89 -9.21
N CYS A 257 1.44 28.64 -9.38
CA CYS A 257 0.01 28.31 -9.57
C CYS A 257 -0.82 28.58 -8.30
N GLU A 258 -0.29 28.25 -7.12
CA GLU A 258 -0.93 28.59 -5.84
C GLU A 258 -1.08 30.11 -5.62
N ASN A 259 -0.20 30.90 -6.23
CA ASN A 259 -0.27 32.36 -6.21
C ASN A 259 -1.15 32.95 -7.32
N GLY A 260 -1.94 32.12 -8.05
CA GLY A 260 -2.96 32.56 -9.00
C GLY A 260 -2.67 32.32 -10.48
N ALA A 261 -1.53 31.72 -10.84
CA ALA A 261 -1.30 31.34 -12.23
C ALA A 261 -2.15 30.10 -12.61
N ASP A 262 -2.71 30.12 -13.81
CA ASP A 262 -3.50 28.99 -14.31
C ASP A 262 -2.60 27.77 -14.60
N ILE A 263 -2.79 26.70 -13.84
CA ILE A 263 -2.07 25.42 -13.97
C ILE A 263 -2.16 24.82 -15.38
N ARG A 264 -3.27 25.04 -16.10
CA ARG A 264 -3.48 24.50 -17.46
C ARG A 264 -2.42 24.99 -18.46
N ARG A 265 -1.78 26.13 -18.21
CA ARG A 265 -0.66 26.63 -19.04
C ARG A 265 0.59 25.74 -18.97
N TYR A 266 0.73 24.93 -17.91
CA TYR A 266 1.87 24.05 -17.69
C TYR A 266 1.59 22.60 -18.00
N LEU A 267 0.31 22.20 -18.07
CA LEU A 267 -0.10 20.82 -18.40
C LEU A 267 -0.09 20.62 -19.92
N LYS A 268 0.45 19.46 -20.35
CA LYS A 268 0.47 19.03 -21.76
C LYS A 268 -0.40 17.80 -22.00
N THR A 269 -0.94 17.20 -20.95
CA THR A 269 -1.76 15.99 -20.96
C THR A 269 -3.01 16.21 -20.13
N ASP A 270 -4.02 15.40 -20.36
CA ASP A 270 -5.20 15.34 -19.50
C ASP A 270 -4.81 14.94 -18.06
N ILE A 271 -5.65 15.30 -17.11
CA ILE A 271 -5.47 15.01 -15.70
C ILE A 271 -5.71 13.50 -15.46
N PHE A 272 -4.84 12.84 -14.70
CA PHE A 272 -4.97 11.43 -14.32
C PHE A 272 -4.69 11.15 -12.86
#